data_bc866d417c876e6c44ff20cd04e847d5
#
_entry.id   bc866d417c876e6c44ff20cd04e847d5
#
_cell.length_a   1.000
_cell.length_b   1.000
_cell.length_c   1.000
_cell.angle_alpha   90.00
_cell.angle_beta   90.00
_cell.angle_gamma   90.00
#
_symmetry.space_group_name_H-M   'P 1'
#
loop_
_entity.id
_entity.type
_entity.pdbx_description
1 polymer ?
#
loop_
_entity_poly.entity_id
_entity_poly.type
_entity_poly.pdbx_seq_one_letter_code
_entity_poly.pdbx_strand_id
1 'polypeptide(L)'
;IDREAVDLLLDVIKNQERRANARLRQITNGQVDKVTNLADTLTWLGEQGLDLPDLSKQTVESTLLRDDLEPDAREVLRIRQDNAKSSTAKIKAMKSSVAEDGRIHGMFQFFGAHTGRWTGRLVQLQNLPQGMNLSPDEINLLHVKLRKEKPKEWLEGVEEQHGPVMPVISSMIRSLIVAEPGHNLWVYDYKSIEPRVLSWLAGEDSMLEGYRQGKDIYKTLAAQIYQKPEDQITKQERQFGKMGILGCGYGMGHEKFFQSCVNMGLDTTPEEATTVVQVYRAFYSKIKEFWKTSDQALRAAFDNPGKKIFFGEKKRLVAYRKPDGDLQIVLPSKRSIYYPKPRYIVRDGWGESLAYSTTMGTKEFNKTLYGGLIVENIVQACARDLMCHAMLNMDRAGFSITMTVHDEIVCEESEEFWNLESEIEEIMCAPPSWGQGIPIEVEGYTTHRYRK
;
A
#
# COMPACT_ATOMS: atom_id res chain seq x y z
N ILE A 1 -22.62 -0.51 -2.82
CA ILE A 1 -22.06 0.50 -3.77
C ILE A 1 -23.11 1.54 -4.10
N ASP A 2 -22.73 2.82 -4.06
CA ASP A 2 -23.56 3.95 -4.49
C ASP A 2 -23.64 3.99 -6.03
N ARG A 3 -24.60 3.23 -6.57
CA ARG A 3 -24.76 3.03 -8.04
C ARG A 3 -25.02 4.35 -8.77
N GLU A 4 -25.85 5.21 -8.18
CA GLU A 4 -26.18 6.51 -8.76
C GLU A 4 -24.93 7.37 -8.89
N ALA A 5 -24.14 7.50 -7.81
CA ALA A 5 -22.90 8.26 -7.86
C ALA A 5 -21.87 7.68 -8.83
N VAL A 6 -21.81 6.34 -8.99
CA VAL A 6 -20.96 5.67 -9.98
C VAL A 6 -21.35 6.11 -11.41
N ASP A 7 -22.65 6.12 -11.73
CA ASP A 7 -23.13 6.50 -13.05
C ASP A 7 -22.90 7.98 -13.33
N LEU A 8 -23.22 8.84 -12.38
CA LEU A 8 -22.99 10.28 -12.48
C LEU A 8 -21.50 10.64 -12.67
N LEU A 9 -20.61 10.00 -11.90
CA LEU A 9 -19.16 10.19 -12.07
C LEU A 9 -18.65 9.71 -13.42
N LEU A 10 -19.18 8.62 -13.97
CA LEU A 10 -18.82 8.18 -15.31
C LEU A 10 -19.24 9.18 -16.38
N ASP A 11 -20.39 9.85 -16.23
CA ASP A 11 -20.82 10.90 -17.14
C ASP A 11 -19.96 12.17 -17.01
N VAL A 12 -19.59 12.54 -15.79
CA VAL A 12 -18.62 13.62 -15.53
C VAL A 12 -17.29 13.34 -16.21
N ILE A 13 -16.71 12.13 -16.00
CA ILE A 13 -15.45 11.70 -16.61
C ILE A 13 -15.54 11.78 -18.14
N LYS A 14 -16.63 11.32 -18.72
CA LYS A 14 -16.86 11.36 -20.17
C LYS A 14 -16.90 12.78 -20.71
N ASN A 15 -17.49 13.70 -19.96
CA ASN A 15 -17.47 15.12 -20.32
C ASN A 15 -16.05 15.71 -20.21
N GLN A 16 -15.31 15.38 -19.13
CA GLN A 16 -13.91 15.80 -18.95
C GLN A 16 -13.01 15.27 -20.08
N GLU A 17 -13.14 14.01 -20.47
CA GLU A 17 -12.40 13.43 -21.60
C GLU A 17 -12.70 14.16 -22.91
N ARG A 18 -13.97 14.53 -23.15
CA ARG A 18 -14.35 15.32 -24.35
C ARG A 18 -13.72 16.71 -24.36
N ARG A 19 -13.74 17.42 -23.22
CA ARG A 19 -13.10 18.72 -23.05
C ARG A 19 -11.59 18.63 -23.28
N ALA A 20 -10.92 17.68 -22.65
CA ALA A 20 -9.50 17.43 -22.78
C ALA A 20 -9.09 17.09 -24.22
N ASN A 21 -9.83 16.21 -24.89
CA ASN A 21 -9.57 15.84 -26.28
C ASN A 21 -9.80 17.03 -27.24
N ALA A 22 -10.82 17.84 -27.01
CA ALA A 22 -11.07 19.04 -27.82
C ALA A 22 -9.92 20.05 -27.68
N ARG A 23 -9.47 20.29 -26.44
CA ARG A 23 -8.35 21.19 -26.15
C ARG A 23 -7.04 20.68 -26.76
N LEU A 24 -6.78 19.37 -26.64
CA LEU A 24 -5.61 18.73 -27.22
C LEU A 24 -5.54 18.88 -28.72
N ARG A 25 -6.67 18.64 -29.45
CA ARG A 25 -6.76 18.87 -30.88
C ARG A 25 -6.49 20.34 -31.28
N GLN A 26 -6.98 21.29 -30.48
CA GLN A 26 -6.74 22.71 -30.71
C GLN A 26 -5.25 23.05 -30.60
N ILE A 27 -4.57 22.60 -29.54
CA ILE A 27 -3.15 22.89 -29.31
C ILE A 27 -2.27 22.21 -30.37
N THR A 28 -2.59 20.98 -30.73
CA THR A 28 -1.76 20.17 -31.64
C THR A 28 -2.16 20.29 -33.10
N ASN A 29 -3.02 21.27 -33.47
CA ASN A 29 -3.56 21.43 -34.81
C ASN A 29 -4.13 20.12 -35.41
N GLY A 30 -4.75 19.29 -34.57
CA GLY A 30 -5.36 18.02 -34.93
C GLY A 30 -4.41 16.83 -35.05
N GLN A 31 -3.12 16.98 -34.77
CA GLN A 31 -2.17 15.86 -34.79
C GLN A 31 -2.43 14.86 -33.68
N VAL A 32 -2.95 15.30 -32.51
CA VAL A 32 -3.31 14.43 -31.42
C VAL A 32 -4.81 14.50 -31.13
N ASP A 33 -5.52 13.42 -31.42
CA ASP A 33 -6.98 13.38 -31.30
C ASP A 33 -7.49 13.07 -29.89
N LYS A 34 -6.72 12.30 -29.11
CA LYS A 34 -7.16 11.76 -27.82
C LYS A 34 -6.01 11.74 -26.82
N VAL A 35 -6.30 12.08 -25.58
CA VAL A 35 -5.36 11.96 -24.43
C VAL A 35 -4.78 10.56 -24.29
N THR A 36 -5.50 9.54 -24.79
CA THR A 36 -5.09 8.14 -24.73
C THR A 36 -4.12 7.72 -25.82
N ASN A 37 -3.93 8.54 -26.84
CA ASN A 37 -3.01 8.25 -27.94
C ASN A 37 -1.60 8.69 -27.57
N LEU A 38 -0.85 7.79 -26.94
CA LEU A 38 0.49 8.08 -26.43
C LEU A 38 1.52 8.25 -27.57
N ALA A 39 1.37 7.50 -28.65
CA ALA A 39 2.31 7.55 -29.78
C ALA A 39 2.28 8.92 -30.48
N ASP A 40 1.09 9.37 -30.85
CA ASP A 40 0.95 10.67 -31.50
C ASP A 40 1.37 11.83 -30.57
N THR A 41 1.08 11.70 -29.25
CA THR A 41 1.51 12.69 -28.25
C THR A 41 3.03 12.77 -28.17
N LEU A 42 3.74 11.64 -28.13
CA LEU A 42 5.21 11.59 -28.12
C LEU A 42 5.79 12.16 -29.41
N THR A 43 5.21 11.82 -30.57
CA THR A 43 5.63 12.34 -31.85
C THR A 43 5.50 13.86 -31.91
N TRP A 44 4.34 14.39 -31.52
CA TRP A 44 4.11 15.83 -31.48
C TRP A 44 5.06 16.56 -30.52
N LEU A 45 5.29 16.01 -29.30
CA LEU A 45 6.26 16.58 -28.35
C LEU A 45 7.68 16.58 -28.91
N GLY A 46 8.09 15.52 -29.62
CA GLY A 46 9.38 15.46 -30.32
C GLY A 46 9.51 16.56 -31.38
N GLU A 47 8.46 16.86 -32.16
CA GLU A 47 8.42 17.99 -33.12
C GLU A 47 8.54 19.36 -32.43
N GLN A 48 8.12 19.46 -31.15
CA GLN A 48 8.34 20.66 -30.33
C GLN A 48 9.74 20.67 -29.64
N GLY A 49 10.64 19.76 -30.01
CA GLY A 49 11.98 19.68 -29.44
C GLY A 49 12.05 18.98 -28.08
N LEU A 50 10.99 18.28 -27.70
CA LEU A 50 10.92 17.57 -26.42
C LEU A 50 10.89 16.06 -26.62
N ASP A 51 12.08 15.45 -26.69
CA ASP A 51 12.26 14.02 -26.84
C ASP A 51 12.08 13.32 -25.47
N LEU A 52 10.99 12.56 -25.30
CA LEU A 52 10.70 11.83 -24.07
C LEU A 52 10.69 10.31 -24.34
N PRO A 53 11.23 9.50 -23.43
CA PRO A 53 11.26 8.05 -23.58
C PRO A 53 9.87 7.42 -23.47
N ASP A 54 8.98 8.03 -22.70
CA ASP A 54 7.60 7.61 -22.46
C ASP A 54 6.76 8.75 -21.87
N LEU A 55 5.46 8.51 -21.65
CA LEU A 55 4.54 9.40 -20.95
C LEU A 55 4.07 8.79 -19.62
N SER A 56 4.98 8.10 -18.91
CA SER A 56 4.74 7.63 -17.56
C SER A 56 4.54 8.80 -16.59
N LYS A 57 3.89 8.53 -15.45
CA LYS A 57 3.67 9.56 -14.42
C LYS A 57 4.99 10.24 -14.04
N GLN A 58 6.04 9.47 -13.81
CA GLN A 58 7.35 9.99 -13.41
C GLN A 58 7.99 10.88 -14.49
N THR A 59 7.97 10.44 -15.74
CA THR A 59 8.51 11.21 -16.87
C THR A 59 7.76 12.53 -17.03
N VAL A 60 6.42 12.51 -16.99
CA VAL A 60 5.59 13.71 -17.12
C VAL A 60 5.82 14.69 -15.97
N GLU A 61 5.83 14.18 -14.72
CA GLU A 61 6.06 15.02 -13.53
C GLU A 61 7.45 15.66 -13.54
N SER A 62 8.50 14.90 -13.81
CA SER A 62 9.87 15.44 -13.89
C SER A 62 10.04 16.44 -15.04
N THR A 63 9.37 16.21 -16.17
CA THR A 63 9.42 17.15 -17.31
C THR A 63 8.71 18.45 -17.00
N LEU A 64 7.56 18.42 -16.34
CA LEU A 64 6.81 19.62 -15.95
C LEU A 64 7.55 20.55 -14.98
N LEU A 65 8.57 20.04 -14.28
CA LEU A 65 9.45 20.85 -13.41
C LEU A 65 10.46 21.69 -14.18
N ARG A 66 10.66 21.45 -15.48
CA ARG A 66 11.57 22.24 -16.31
C ARG A 66 11.00 23.62 -16.57
N ASP A 67 11.84 24.65 -16.45
CA ASP A 67 11.44 26.06 -16.71
C ASP A 67 11.42 26.40 -18.20
N ASP A 68 12.17 25.65 -19.03
CA ASP A 68 12.38 25.89 -20.48
C ASP A 68 11.33 25.26 -21.39
N LEU A 69 10.20 24.77 -20.85
CA LEU A 69 9.13 24.17 -21.65
C LEU A 69 8.32 25.23 -22.40
N GLU A 70 8.14 25.02 -23.69
CA GLU A 70 7.18 25.76 -24.47
C GLU A 70 5.77 25.66 -23.88
N PRO A 71 4.97 26.75 -23.90
CA PRO A 71 3.65 26.78 -23.25
C PRO A 71 2.71 25.67 -23.71
N ASP A 72 2.67 25.40 -25.02
CA ASP A 72 1.82 24.36 -25.62
C ASP A 72 2.25 22.95 -25.19
N ALA A 73 3.56 22.66 -25.16
CA ALA A 73 4.08 21.38 -24.69
C ALA A 73 3.78 21.19 -23.20
N ARG A 74 3.91 22.22 -22.38
CA ARG A 74 3.55 22.23 -20.97
C ARG A 74 2.06 21.92 -20.77
N GLU A 75 1.19 22.53 -21.58
CA GLU A 75 -0.25 22.33 -21.51
C GLU A 75 -0.64 20.89 -21.92
N VAL A 76 -0.06 20.36 -22.99
CA VAL A 76 -0.26 18.97 -23.43
C VAL A 76 0.15 17.98 -22.33
N LEU A 77 1.30 18.19 -21.66
CA LEU A 77 1.75 17.36 -20.56
C LEU A 77 0.81 17.47 -19.32
N ARG A 78 0.29 18.66 -19.00
CA ARG A 78 -0.72 18.85 -17.96
C ARG A 78 -2.02 18.12 -18.27
N ILE A 79 -2.54 18.27 -19.49
CA ILE A 79 -3.73 17.52 -19.93
C ILE A 79 -3.50 16.02 -19.78
N ARG A 80 -2.31 15.53 -20.11
CA ARG A 80 -1.95 14.12 -19.95
C ARG A 80 -1.92 13.70 -18.46
N GLN A 81 -1.32 14.52 -17.59
CA GLN A 81 -1.24 14.28 -16.15
C GLN A 81 -2.64 14.24 -15.52
N ASP A 82 -3.47 15.25 -15.83
CA ASP A 82 -4.80 15.43 -15.22
C ASP A 82 -5.81 14.35 -15.67
N ASN A 83 -5.59 13.71 -16.81
CA ASN A 83 -6.47 12.67 -17.32
C ASN A 83 -5.93 11.23 -17.11
N ALA A 84 -5.17 11.01 -16.05
CA ALA A 84 -4.66 9.69 -15.69
C ALA A 84 -5.81 8.69 -15.45
N LYS A 85 -5.72 7.50 -16.08
CA LYS A 85 -6.83 6.54 -16.26
C LYS A 85 -7.17 5.64 -15.06
N SER A 86 -6.38 5.63 -13.98
CA SER A 86 -6.58 4.65 -12.89
C SER A 86 -7.95 4.77 -12.23
N SER A 87 -8.41 6.00 -11.98
CA SER A 87 -9.71 6.29 -11.39
C SER A 87 -10.88 5.82 -12.26
N THR A 88 -10.83 6.15 -13.55
CA THR A 88 -11.85 5.73 -14.51
C THR A 88 -12.00 4.20 -14.58
N ALA A 89 -10.87 3.47 -14.59
CA ALA A 89 -10.89 2.02 -14.61
C ALA A 89 -11.54 1.42 -13.35
N LYS A 90 -11.29 2.01 -12.17
CA LYS A 90 -11.88 1.58 -10.91
C LYS A 90 -13.39 1.79 -10.87
N ILE A 91 -13.87 2.96 -11.29
CA ILE A 91 -15.33 3.25 -11.33
C ILE A 91 -16.04 2.35 -12.35
N LYS A 92 -15.44 2.12 -13.52
CA LYS A 92 -15.97 1.15 -14.50
C LYS A 92 -16.01 -0.27 -13.94
N ALA A 93 -14.99 -0.71 -13.22
CA ALA A 93 -14.98 -2.00 -12.54
C ALA A 93 -16.09 -2.10 -11.49
N MET A 94 -16.32 -1.06 -10.69
CA MET A 94 -17.45 -1.01 -9.76
C MET A 94 -18.79 -1.18 -10.51
N LYS A 95 -19.02 -0.38 -11.55
CA LYS A 95 -20.26 -0.47 -12.37
C LYS A 95 -20.50 -1.86 -12.93
N SER A 96 -19.47 -2.50 -13.47
CA SER A 96 -19.60 -3.81 -14.13
C SER A 96 -19.68 -5.00 -13.17
N SER A 97 -19.29 -4.79 -11.88
CA SER A 97 -19.18 -5.89 -10.90
C SER A 97 -20.28 -5.85 -9.83
N VAL A 98 -21.05 -4.75 -9.75
CA VAL A 98 -22.12 -4.64 -8.76
C VAL A 98 -23.28 -5.58 -9.12
N ALA A 99 -23.68 -6.43 -8.16
CA ALA A 99 -24.78 -7.37 -8.30
C ALA A 99 -26.14 -6.70 -8.06
N GLU A 100 -27.25 -7.42 -8.23
CA GLU A 100 -28.61 -6.91 -8.09
C GLU A 100 -28.89 -6.34 -6.68
N ASP A 101 -28.30 -6.96 -5.65
CA ASP A 101 -28.37 -6.53 -4.26
C ASP A 101 -27.58 -5.23 -3.93
N GLY A 102 -26.89 -4.63 -4.91
CA GLY A 102 -26.08 -3.42 -4.71
C GLY A 102 -24.68 -3.69 -4.17
N ARG A 103 -24.29 -4.94 -3.97
CA ARG A 103 -22.98 -5.35 -3.45
C ARG A 103 -22.07 -5.86 -4.56
N ILE A 104 -20.77 -5.92 -4.28
CA ILE A 104 -19.79 -6.57 -5.15
C ILE A 104 -19.27 -7.80 -4.43
N HIS A 105 -19.49 -8.97 -5.02
CA HIS A 105 -19.06 -10.26 -4.50
C HIS A 105 -17.77 -10.73 -5.17
N GLY A 106 -17.00 -11.61 -4.49
CA GLY A 106 -15.79 -12.21 -5.07
C GLY A 106 -14.60 -11.24 -5.23
N MET A 107 -14.55 -10.15 -4.45
CA MET A 107 -13.47 -9.17 -4.55
C MET A 107 -12.13 -9.63 -3.99
N PHE A 108 -12.08 -10.76 -3.30
CA PHE A 108 -10.88 -11.25 -2.62
C PHE A 108 -10.54 -12.67 -3.03
N GLN A 109 -9.27 -12.89 -3.36
CA GLN A 109 -8.71 -14.22 -3.48
C GLN A 109 -8.01 -14.60 -2.18
N PHE A 110 -8.51 -15.63 -1.52
CA PHE A 110 -7.88 -16.23 -0.36
C PHE A 110 -6.50 -16.79 -0.74
N PHE A 111 -5.49 -16.49 0.05
CA PHE A 111 -4.12 -16.94 -0.19
C PHE A 111 -3.56 -16.55 -1.56
N GLY A 112 -3.91 -15.37 -2.08
CA GLY A 112 -3.46 -14.90 -3.39
C GLY A 112 -2.00 -14.44 -3.42
N ALA A 113 -1.45 -14.02 -2.28
CA ALA A 113 -0.04 -13.65 -2.12
C ALA A 113 0.78 -14.80 -1.51
N HIS A 114 2.08 -14.85 -1.81
CA HIS A 114 3.03 -15.84 -1.29
C HIS A 114 3.04 -15.91 0.25
N THR A 115 2.83 -14.79 0.93
CA THR A 115 2.75 -14.68 2.39
C THR A 115 1.42 -15.14 2.97
N GLY A 116 0.44 -15.48 2.13
CA GLY A 116 -0.91 -15.86 2.50
C GLY A 116 -1.89 -14.68 2.66
N ARG A 117 -1.46 -13.45 2.37
CA ARG A 117 -2.36 -12.29 2.31
C ARG A 117 -3.41 -12.49 1.21
N TRP A 118 -4.60 -11.92 1.42
CA TRP A 118 -5.62 -11.83 0.37
C TRP A 118 -5.15 -10.92 -0.74
N THR A 119 -5.46 -11.26 -1.97
CA THR A 119 -5.26 -10.34 -3.10
C THR A 119 -6.60 -9.85 -3.64
N GLY A 120 -6.64 -8.58 -4.01
CA GLY A 120 -7.84 -7.98 -4.60
C GLY A 120 -8.13 -8.54 -5.98
N ARG A 121 -9.42 -8.70 -6.26
CA ARG A 121 -10.00 -9.01 -7.58
C ARG A 121 -10.98 -7.91 -7.94
N LEU A 122 -11.43 -7.89 -9.20
CA LEU A 122 -12.38 -6.91 -9.70
C LEU A 122 -11.94 -5.47 -9.42
N VAL A 123 -12.51 -4.82 -8.42
CA VAL A 123 -12.17 -3.44 -8.04
C VAL A 123 -10.78 -3.29 -7.42
N GLN A 124 -10.28 -4.34 -6.74
CA GLN A 124 -8.99 -4.34 -6.04
C GLN A 124 -8.88 -3.17 -5.05
N LEU A 125 -9.56 -3.25 -3.93
CA LEU A 125 -9.66 -2.20 -2.91
C LEU A 125 -8.31 -1.70 -2.41
N GLN A 126 -7.33 -2.60 -2.27
CA GLN A 126 -5.96 -2.28 -1.84
C GLN A 126 -5.24 -1.30 -2.78
N ASN A 127 -5.68 -1.22 -4.05
CA ASN A 127 -5.08 -0.41 -5.10
C ASN A 127 -5.99 0.74 -5.55
N LEU A 128 -6.89 1.22 -4.68
CA LEU A 128 -7.67 2.42 -4.96
C LEU A 128 -6.75 3.65 -4.93
N PRO A 129 -6.86 4.57 -5.88
CA PRO A 129 -6.05 5.78 -5.93
C PRO A 129 -6.33 6.65 -4.70
N GLN A 130 -5.32 7.42 -4.28
CA GLN A 130 -5.42 8.27 -3.09
C GLN A 130 -6.00 9.64 -3.41
N GLY A 131 -5.97 10.19 -4.55
CA GLY A 131 -6.51 11.51 -4.86
C GLY A 131 -5.92 12.66 -4.02
N MET A 132 -6.71 13.71 -3.83
CA MET A 132 -6.41 14.86 -2.99
C MET A 132 -6.79 14.60 -1.54
N ASN A 133 -6.17 15.31 -0.62
CA ASN A 133 -6.53 15.25 0.81
C ASN A 133 -7.76 16.13 1.08
N LEU A 134 -8.96 15.58 0.83
CA LEU A 134 -10.24 16.22 1.10
C LEU A 134 -10.84 15.69 2.41
N SER A 135 -11.45 16.58 3.19
CA SER A 135 -12.16 16.19 4.40
C SER A 135 -13.42 15.38 4.09
N PRO A 136 -13.95 14.62 5.05
CA PRO A 136 -15.22 13.90 4.88
C PRO A 136 -16.38 14.80 4.48
N ASP A 137 -16.43 16.02 5.02
CA ASP A 137 -17.50 16.98 4.71
C ASP A 137 -17.39 17.49 3.28
N GLU A 138 -16.18 17.77 2.79
CA GLU A 138 -15.96 18.14 1.40
C GLU A 138 -16.37 17.01 0.45
N ILE A 139 -16.02 15.76 0.75
CA ILE A 139 -16.45 14.58 -0.03
C ILE A 139 -17.99 14.47 -0.04
N ASN A 140 -18.66 14.64 1.10
CA ASN A 140 -20.11 14.60 1.17
C ASN A 140 -20.74 15.73 0.36
N LEU A 141 -20.19 16.95 0.44
CA LEU A 141 -20.65 18.09 -0.37
C LEU A 141 -20.51 17.83 -1.86
N LEU A 142 -19.39 17.25 -2.29
CA LEU A 142 -19.17 16.85 -3.68
C LEU A 142 -20.22 15.84 -4.16
N HIS A 143 -20.60 14.86 -3.32
CA HIS A 143 -21.67 13.93 -3.64
C HIS A 143 -23.06 14.60 -3.72
N VAL A 144 -23.34 15.58 -2.88
CA VAL A 144 -24.59 16.35 -2.95
C VAL A 144 -24.65 17.17 -4.23
N LYS A 145 -23.56 17.89 -4.58
CA LYS A 145 -23.47 18.65 -5.82
C LYS A 145 -23.60 17.75 -7.05
N LEU A 146 -22.91 16.59 -7.04
CA LEU A 146 -22.93 15.60 -8.15
C LEU A 146 -24.37 15.15 -8.51
N ARG A 147 -25.27 15.06 -7.54
CA ARG A 147 -26.68 14.69 -7.76
C ARG A 147 -27.56 15.84 -8.21
N LYS A 148 -27.18 17.07 -7.92
CA LYS A 148 -27.98 18.26 -8.19
C LYS A 148 -27.61 18.99 -9.47
N GLU A 149 -26.34 18.95 -9.84
CA GLU A 149 -25.75 19.73 -10.92
C GLU A 149 -25.61 18.88 -12.19
N LYS A 150 -25.67 19.55 -13.35
CA LYS A 150 -25.30 18.87 -14.60
C LYS A 150 -23.79 18.62 -14.64
N PRO A 151 -23.32 17.60 -15.37
CA PRO A 151 -21.90 17.26 -15.44
C PRO A 151 -20.98 18.44 -15.77
N LYS A 152 -21.42 19.35 -16.64
CA LYS A 152 -20.63 20.55 -17.01
C LYS A 152 -20.51 21.52 -15.84
N GLU A 153 -21.60 21.81 -15.18
CA GLU A 153 -21.67 22.74 -14.04
C GLU A 153 -20.83 22.21 -12.87
N TRP A 154 -20.95 20.91 -12.59
CA TRP A 154 -20.14 20.23 -11.56
C TRP A 154 -18.64 20.31 -11.87
N LEU A 155 -18.23 20.07 -13.13
CA LEU A 155 -16.84 20.16 -13.57
C LEU A 155 -16.27 21.56 -13.35
N GLU A 156 -17.00 22.60 -13.77
CA GLU A 156 -16.59 24.01 -13.65
C GLU A 156 -16.46 24.41 -12.17
N GLY A 157 -17.42 24.03 -11.33
CA GLY A 157 -17.38 24.32 -9.91
C GLY A 157 -16.27 23.58 -9.16
N VAL A 158 -15.95 22.34 -9.53
CA VAL A 158 -14.82 21.59 -8.97
C VAL A 158 -13.49 22.19 -9.43
N GLU A 159 -13.35 22.55 -10.70
CA GLU A 159 -12.15 23.16 -11.25
C GLU A 159 -11.83 24.49 -10.56
N GLU A 160 -12.85 25.31 -10.32
CA GLU A 160 -12.71 26.60 -9.63
C GLU A 160 -12.30 26.45 -8.17
N GLN A 161 -12.89 25.46 -7.45
CA GLN A 161 -12.70 25.30 -6.01
C GLN A 161 -11.45 24.48 -5.66
N HIS A 162 -11.13 23.44 -6.43
CA HIS A 162 -10.11 22.45 -6.09
C HIS A 162 -9.00 22.29 -7.14
N GLY A 163 -9.14 22.92 -8.30
CA GLY A 163 -8.20 22.73 -9.42
C GLY A 163 -8.51 21.46 -10.23
N PRO A 164 -7.51 20.66 -10.60
CA PRO A 164 -7.70 19.53 -11.52
C PRO A 164 -8.77 18.54 -11.06
N VAL A 165 -9.70 18.19 -11.96
CA VAL A 165 -10.90 17.40 -11.64
C VAL A 165 -10.58 15.94 -11.32
N MET A 166 -9.66 15.31 -12.05
CA MET A 166 -9.40 13.86 -11.88
C MET A 166 -8.81 13.48 -10.52
N PRO A 167 -7.93 14.28 -9.88
CA PRO A 167 -7.54 14.08 -8.48
C PRO A 167 -8.72 14.14 -7.50
N VAL A 168 -9.68 15.05 -7.71
CA VAL A 168 -10.91 15.13 -6.89
C VAL A 168 -11.75 13.87 -7.05
N ILE A 169 -12.00 13.43 -8.28
CA ILE A 169 -12.70 12.17 -8.56
C ILE A 169 -11.96 10.98 -7.89
N SER A 170 -10.63 10.96 -7.92
CA SER A 170 -9.84 9.92 -7.25
C SER A 170 -10.13 9.87 -5.74
N SER A 171 -10.26 11.03 -5.10
CA SER A 171 -10.62 11.14 -3.67
C SER A 171 -12.02 10.61 -3.36
N MET A 172 -12.95 10.71 -4.32
CA MET A 172 -14.32 10.23 -4.17
C MET A 172 -14.50 8.72 -4.36
N ILE A 173 -13.52 7.99 -4.92
CA ILE A 173 -13.71 6.58 -5.28
C ILE A 173 -14.00 5.70 -4.07
N ARG A 174 -13.32 5.92 -2.94
CA ARG A 174 -13.56 5.16 -1.71
C ARG A 174 -14.95 5.38 -1.17
N SER A 175 -15.45 6.61 -1.23
CA SER A 175 -16.77 6.97 -0.75
C SER A 175 -17.95 6.47 -1.61
N LEU A 176 -17.67 5.82 -2.74
CA LEU A 176 -18.66 5.05 -3.50
C LEU A 176 -19.03 3.72 -2.81
N ILE A 177 -18.23 3.28 -1.85
CA ILE A 177 -18.53 2.15 -0.97
C ILE A 177 -19.33 2.72 0.20
N VAL A 178 -20.56 2.27 0.35
CA VAL A 178 -21.51 2.77 1.34
C VAL A 178 -22.11 1.62 2.12
N ALA A 179 -22.45 1.87 3.36
CA ALA A 179 -23.28 0.96 4.16
C ALA A 179 -24.68 0.84 3.54
N GLU A 180 -25.38 -0.23 3.85
CA GLU A 180 -26.79 -0.40 3.57
C GLU A 180 -27.61 0.65 4.36
N PRO A 181 -28.78 1.10 3.87
CA PRO A 181 -29.63 1.98 4.63
C PRO A 181 -29.94 1.43 6.04
N GLY A 182 -29.77 2.26 7.07
CA GLY A 182 -29.91 1.86 8.47
C GLY A 182 -28.69 1.12 9.06
N HIS A 183 -27.57 1.11 8.33
CA HIS A 183 -26.31 0.53 8.78
C HIS A 183 -25.16 1.52 8.67
N ASN A 184 -24.12 1.26 9.46
CA ASN A 184 -22.83 1.95 9.40
C ASN A 184 -21.67 0.97 9.13
N LEU A 185 -20.61 1.49 8.51
CA LEU A 185 -19.32 0.80 8.38
C LEU A 185 -18.49 1.11 9.62
N TRP A 186 -17.99 0.08 10.25
CA TRP A 186 -17.02 0.12 11.34
C TRP A 186 -15.67 -0.28 10.78
N VAL A 187 -14.76 0.68 10.69
CA VAL A 187 -13.48 0.56 9.98
C VAL A 187 -12.36 0.60 11.00
N TYR A 188 -11.60 -0.48 11.12
CA TYR A 188 -10.51 -0.61 12.10
C TYR A 188 -9.23 -1.12 11.45
N ASP A 189 -8.14 -0.38 11.63
CA ASP A 189 -6.80 -0.65 11.07
C ASP A 189 -5.80 -0.97 12.21
N TYR A 190 -4.93 -1.94 12.00
CA TYR A 190 -3.83 -2.22 12.91
C TYR A 190 -2.75 -1.14 12.82
N LYS A 191 -2.47 -0.45 13.92
CA LYS A 191 -1.40 0.55 13.97
C LYS A 191 -0.02 -0.09 13.83
N SER A 192 0.65 0.16 12.71
CA SER A 192 2.04 -0.27 12.49
C SER A 192 2.27 -1.76 12.79
N ILE A 193 1.39 -2.64 12.34
CA ILE A 193 1.45 -4.07 12.71
C ILE A 193 2.76 -4.72 12.26
N GLU A 194 3.26 -4.40 11.06
CA GLU A 194 4.48 -5.01 10.55
C GLU A 194 5.73 -4.66 11.39
N PRO A 195 6.01 -3.39 11.76
CA PRO A 195 7.11 -3.08 12.68
C PRO A 195 6.93 -3.70 14.08
N ARG A 196 5.71 -3.84 14.59
CA ARG A 196 5.44 -4.51 15.88
C ARG A 196 5.76 -6.00 15.82
N VAL A 197 5.33 -6.68 14.78
CA VAL A 197 5.65 -8.09 14.52
C VAL A 197 7.14 -8.29 14.27
N LEU A 198 7.77 -7.40 13.49
CA LEU A 198 9.21 -7.44 13.21
C LEU A 198 10.03 -7.36 14.49
N SER A 199 9.75 -6.37 15.33
CA SER A 199 10.48 -6.19 16.60
C SER A 199 10.28 -7.39 17.56
N TRP A 200 9.07 -7.95 17.60
CA TRP A 200 8.78 -9.14 18.41
C TRP A 200 9.51 -10.39 17.93
N LEU A 201 9.62 -10.61 16.62
CA LEU A 201 10.33 -11.74 16.02
C LEU A 201 11.85 -11.60 16.14
N ALA A 202 12.35 -10.38 16.09
CA ALA A 202 13.76 -10.06 16.20
C ALA A 202 14.24 -9.97 17.66
N GLY A 203 13.33 -9.78 18.64
CA GLY A 203 13.68 -9.47 20.02
C GLY A 203 14.23 -8.04 20.18
N GLU A 204 13.73 -7.08 19.41
CA GLU A 204 14.12 -5.67 19.50
C GLU A 204 13.32 -4.98 20.63
N ASP A 205 13.78 -5.19 21.86
CA ASP A 205 13.07 -4.78 23.07
C ASP A 205 12.91 -3.26 23.18
N SER A 206 13.84 -2.47 22.64
CA SER A 206 13.77 -1.01 22.64
C SER A 206 12.55 -0.51 21.88
N MET A 207 12.29 -1.09 20.70
CA MET A 207 11.11 -0.77 19.88
C MET A 207 9.82 -1.28 20.52
N LEU A 208 9.82 -2.51 21.06
CA LEU A 208 8.67 -3.11 21.74
C LEU A 208 8.23 -2.29 22.96
N GLU A 209 9.19 -1.85 23.75
CA GLU A 209 8.89 -1.04 24.92
C GLU A 209 8.38 0.35 24.53
N GLY A 210 8.94 0.94 23.48
CA GLY A 210 8.42 2.17 22.90
C GLY A 210 6.93 2.05 22.53
N TYR A 211 6.54 0.97 21.87
CA TYR A 211 5.13 0.70 21.55
C TYR A 211 4.26 0.50 22.81
N ARG A 212 4.73 -0.23 23.84
CA ARG A 212 3.98 -0.41 25.10
C ARG A 212 3.77 0.90 25.84
N GLN A 213 4.72 1.83 25.72
CA GLN A 213 4.65 3.15 26.33
C GLN A 213 3.87 4.17 25.45
N GLY A 214 3.30 3.76 24.34
CA GLY A 214 2.59 4.63 23.41
C GLY A 214 3.47 5.69 22.72
N LYS A 215 4.80 5.46 22.63
CA LYS A 215 5.73 6.38 21.96
C LYS A 215 5.55 6.35 20.45
N ASP A 216 5.77 7.49 19.84
CA ASP A 216 5.86 7.62 18.39
C ASP A 216 7.23 7.12 17.90
N ILE A 217 7.32 5.85 17.54
CA ILE A 217 8.56 5.19 17.09
C ILE A 217 9.20 5.90 15.88
N TYR A 218 8.40 6.58 15.06
CA TYR A 218 8.91 7.38 13.95
C TYR A 218 9.67 8.62 14.46
N LYS A 219 9.15 9.29 15.50
CA LYS A 219 9.88 10.37 16.19
C LYS A 219 11.11 9.86 16.93
N THR A 220 11.00 8.70 17.58
CA THR A 220 12.14 8.06 18.27
C THR A 220 13.30 7.82 17.30
N LEU A 221 13.05 7.25 16.10
CA LEU A 221 14.10 7.08 15.10
C LEU A 221 14.61 8.42 14.57
N ALA A 222 13.71 9.38 14.29
CA ALA A 222 14.10 10.71 13.82
C ALA A 222 14.99 11.43 14.83
N ALA A 223 14.70 11.30 16.13
CA ALA A 223 15.53 11.87 17.21
C ALA A 223 16.97 11.32 17.17
N GLN A 224 17.14 10.04 16.87
CA GLN A 224 18.47 9.44 16.68
C GLN A 224 19.16 9.93 15.40
N ILE A 225 18.43 10.10 14.30
CA ILE A 225 18.97 10.58 13.02
C ILE A 225 19.49 12.02 13.16
N TYR A 226 18.64 12.90 13.72
CA TYR A 226 18.93 14.35 13.80
C TYR A 226 19.61 14.78 15.08
N GLN A 227 19.88 13.86 16.02
CA GLN A 227 20.49 14.14 17.32
C GLN A 227 19.73 15.22 18.11
N LYS A 228 18.40 15.12 18.12
CA LYS A 228 17.47 16.07 18.78
C LYS A 228 16.55 15.34 19.75
N PRO A 229 16.02 16.01 20.79
CA PRO A 229 14.93 15.49 21.62
C PRO A 229 13.66 15.21 20.79
N GLU A 230 12.88 14.19 21.17
CA GLU A 230 11.67 13.77 20.43
C GLU A 230 10.61 14.88 20.31
N ASP A 231 10.50 15.75 21.30
CA ASP A 231 9.57 16.89 21.33
C ASP A 231 9.96 18.00 20.32
N GLN A 232 11.22 18.05 19.90
CA GLN A 232 11.73 19.01 18.90
C GLN A 232 11.71 18.47 17.47
N ILE A 233 11.28 17.22 17.27
CA ILE A 233 11.19 16.61 15.94
C ILE A 233 10.03 17.21 15.16
N THR A 234 10.35 17.81 14.02
CA THR A 234 9.40 18.40 13.08
C THR A 234 8.58 17.34 12.34
N LYS A 235 7.49 17.75 11.70
CA LYS A 235 6.67 16.85 10.87
C LYS A 235 7.47 16.23 9.71
N GLN A 236 8.37 17.00 9.10
CA GLN A 236 9.22 16.53 8.00
C GLN A 236 10.24 15.51 8.51
N GLU A 237 10.96 15.80 9.60
CA GLU A 237 11.91 14.86 10.21
C GLU A 237 11.23 13.57 10.66
N ARG A 238 10.02 13.67 11.24
CA ARG A 238 9.19 12.49 11.57
C ARG A 238 8.87 11.65 10.33
N GLN A 239 8.65 12.28 9.16
CA GLN A 239 8.39 11.55 7.92
C GLN A 239 9.61 10.75 7.47
N PHE A 240 10.83 11.27 7.64
CA PHE A 240 12.06 10.49 7.42
C PHE A 240 12.17 9.31 8.39
N GLY A 241 11.86 9.52 9.68
CA GLY A 241 11.78 8.44 10.65
C GLY A 241 10.78 7.35 10.22
N LYS A 242 9.59 7.76 9.72
CA LYS A 242 8.58 6.83 9.19
C LYS A 242 9.11 6.03 8.00
N MET A 243 9.75 6.70 7.04
CA MET A 243 10.38 6.05 5.90
C MET A 243 11.47 5.07 6.33
N GLY A 244 12.28 5.45 7.34
CA GLY A 244 13.31 4.60 7.93
C GLY A 244 12.74 3.33 8.56
N ILE A 245 11.70 3.45 9.38
CA ILE A 245 11.05 2.30 10.03
C ILE A 245 10.45 1.35 8.99
N LEU A 246 9.68 1.87 8.02
CA LEU A 246 8.97 1.04 7.05
C LEU A 246 9.87 0.44 5.97
N GLY A 247 10.91 1.20 5.54
CA GLY A 247 11.82 0.75 4.48
C GLY A 247 13.01 -0.06 5.01
N CYS A 248 13.72 0.48 6.00
CA CYS A 248 14.96 -0.16 6.49
C CYS A 248 14.70 -1.44 7.26
N GLY A 249 13.48 -1.68 7.77
CA GLY A 249 13.10 -2.92 8.47
C GLY A 249 13.36 -4.19 7.67
N TYR A 250 13.37 -4.08 6.35
CA TYR A 250 13.58 -5.20 5.41
C TYR A 250 14.88 -5.10 4.62
N GLY A 251 15.87 -4.39 5.17
CA GLY A 251 17.22 -4.35 4.61
C GLY A 251 17.40 -3.42 3.42
N MET A 252 16.52 -2.42 3.24
CA MET A 252 16.66 -1.40 2.19
C MET A 252 18.03 -0.72 2.26
N GLY A 253 18.72 -0.61 1.10
CA GLY A 253 19.96 0.12 0.96
C GLY A 253 19.73 1.63 0.79
N HIS A 254 20.78 2.42 0.97
CA HIS A 254 20.72 3.89 0.92
C HIS A 254 20.28 4.44 -0.44
N GLU A 255 20.72 3.86 -1.55
CA GLU A 255 20.31 4.27 -2.90
C GLU A 255 18.79 4.12 -3.11
N LYS A 256 18.25 2.95 -2.73
CA LYS A 256 16.81 2.69 -2.84
C LYS A 256 16.01 3.56 -1.85
N PHE A 257 16.57 3.82 -0.67
CA PHE A 257 15.95 4.71 0.32
C PHE A 257 15.88 6.14 -0.22
N PHE A 258 16.98 6.68 -0.76
CA PHE A 258 17.04 7.98 -1.42
C PHE A 258 15.97 8.09 -2.52
N GLN A 259 15.96 7.14 -3.46
CA GLN A 259 14.97 7.14 -4.55
C GLN A 259 13.53 7.08 -4.03
N SER A 260 13.27 6.35 -2.94
CA SER A 260 11.93 6.28 -2.33
C SER A 260 11.51 7.60 -1.71
N CYS A 261 12.44 8.33 -1.07
CA CYS A 261 12.19 9.68 -0.53
C CYS A 261 11.88 10.68 -1.65
N VAL A 262 12.68 10.69 -2.72
CA VAL A 262 12.46 11.56 -3.89
C VAL A 262 11.07 11.27 -4.52
N ASN A 263 10.71 10.00 -4.70
CA ASN A 263 9.41 9.62 -5.27
C ASN A 263 8.21 10.04 -4.38
N MET A 264 8.44 10.26 -3.10
CA MET A 264 7.43 10.77 -2.15
C MET A 264 7.47 12.31 -2.00
N GLY A 265 8.31 13.00 -2.79
CA GLY A 265 8.45 14.45 -2.73
C GLY A 265 9.14 14.95 -1.47
N LEU A 266 9.93 14.11 -0.79
CA LEU A 266 10.75 14.52 0.33
C LEU A 266 12.08 15.07 -0.18
N ASP A 267 12.41 16.28 0.26
CA ASP A 267 13.72 16.89 0.00
C ASP A 267 14.78 16.17 0.83
N THR A 268 15.74 15.52 0.17
CA THR A 268 16.80 14.74 0.81
C THR A 268 18.00 14.58 -0.11
N THR A 269 19.16 14.33 0.48
CA THR A 269 20.41 14.07 -0.22
C THR A 269 20.80 12.59 -0.12
N PRO A 270 21.68 12.07 -1.02
CA PRO A 270 22.23 10.72 -0.90
C PRO A 270 22.97 10.48 0.43
N GLU A 271 23.61 11.52 0.98
CA GLU A 271 24.33 11.49 2.26
C GLU A 271 23.38 11.35 3.44
N GLU A 272 22.27 12.10 3.43
CA GLU A 272 21.20 11.97 4.43
C GLU A 272 20.55 10.59 4.38
N ALA A 273 20.24 10.11 3.19
CA ALA A 273 19.71 8.76 2.99
C ALA A 273 20.67 7.67 3.54
N THR A 274 21.97 7.86 3.34
CA THR A 274 23.01 6.97 3.89
C THR A 274 23.00 7.01 5.41
N THR A 275 22.93 8.21 5.99
CA THR A 275 22.86 8.42 7.44
C THR A 275 21.65 7.72 8.05
N VAL A 276 20.45 7.91 7.48
CA VAL A 276 19.22 7.24 7.96
C VAL A 276 19.39 5.72 8.01
N VAL A 277 19.88 5.12 6.94
CA VAL A 277 20.07 3.66 6.86
C VAL A 277 21.12 3.18 7.87
N GLN A 278 22.21 3.91 8.06
CA GLN A 278 23.26 3.57 9.03
C GLN A 278 22.74 3.67 10.47
N VAL A 279 22.07 4.78 10.81
CA VAL A 279 21.48 5.01 12.15
C VAL A 279 20.44 3.94 12.46
N TYR A 280 19.53 3.63 11.52
CA TYR A 280 18.56 2.55 11.70
C TYR A 280 19.23 1.22 12.05
N ARG A 281 20.25 0.81 11.27
CA ARG A 281 20.96 -0.47 11.45
C ARG A 281 21.79 -0.54 12.73
N ALA A 282 22.25 0.60 13.22
CA ALA A 282 22.98 0.69 14.49
C ALA A 282 22.01 0.68 15.68
N PHE A 283 20.94 1.46 15.61
CA PHE A 283 19.97 1.64 16.69
C PHE A 283 19.11 0.37 16.89
N TYR A 284 18.63 -0.25 15.80
CA TYR A 284 17.86 -1.49 15.83
C TYR A 284 18.70 -2.68 15.39
N SER A 285 19.78 -2.94 16.13
CA SER A 285 20.78 -3.96 15.78
C SER A 285 20.23 -5.40 15.79
N LYS A 286 19.24 -5.71 16.61
CA LYS A 286 18.57 -7.00 16.66
C LYS A 286 17.80 -7.32 15.38
N ILE A 287 17.18 -6.33 14.76
CA ILE A 287 16.53 -6.47 13.46
C ILE A 287 17.56 -6.80 12.38
N LYS A 288 18.69 -6.10 12.36
CA LYS A 288 19.80 -6.40 11.44
C LYS A 288 20.35 -7.82 11.62
N GLU A 289 20.51 -8.27 12.86
CA GLU A 289 20.96 -9.66 13.14
C GLU A 289 19.88 -10.67 12.73
N PHE A 290 18.61 -10.32 12.83
CA PHE A 290 17.51 -11.18 12.40
C PHE A 290 17.52 -11.42 10.88
N TRP A 291 17.89 -10.44 10.04
CA TRP A 291 18.08 -10.69 8.60
C TRP A 291 19.17 -11.73 8.35
N LYS A 292 20.31 -11.58 9.03
CA LYS A 292 21.45 -12.48 8.89
C LYS A 292 21.12 -13.90 9.34
N THR A 293 20.54 -14.03 10.52
CA THR A 293 20.18 -15.36 11.08
C THR A 293 19.06 -16.04 10.28
N SER A 294 18.14 -15.27 9.67
CA SER A 294 17.11 -15.81 8.79
C SER A 294 17.69 -16.37 7.49
N ASP A 295 18.61 -15.66 6.84
CA ASP A 295 19.33 -16.15 5.64
C ASP A 295 20.15 -17.41 5.95
N GLN A 296 20.90 -17.38 7.05
CA GLN A 296 21.68 -18.54 7.49
C GLN A 296 20.81 -19.76 7.80
N ALA A 297 19.67 -19.57 8.45
CA ALA A 297 18.73 -20.64 8.78
C ALA A 297 18.15 -21.30 7.51
N LEU A 298 17.78 -20.51 6.49
CA LEU A 298 17.26 -21.05 5.24
C LEU A 298 18.33 -21.80 4.46
N ARG A 299 19.54 -21.28 4.36
CA ARG A 299 20.68 -21.96 3.73
C ARG A 299 20.98 -23.28 4.45
N ALA A 300 21.09 -23.26 5.78
CA ALA A 300 21.34 -24.45 6.57
C ALA A 300 20.23 -25.51 6.41
N ALA A 301 18.96 -25.11 6.29
CA ALA A 301 17.85 -26.03 6.03
C ALA A 301 17.88 -26.58 4.59
N PHE A 302 18.30 -25.77 3.63
CA PHE A 302 18.49 -26.21 2.24
C PHE A 302 19.59 -27.24 2.11
N ASP A 303 20.73 -27.01 2.75
CA ASP A 303 21.92 -27.88 2.70
C ASP A 303 21.74 -29.17 3.54
N ASN A 304 20.78 -29.19 4.47
CA ASN A 304 20.51 -30.34 5.34
C ASN A 304 19.03 -30.78 5.27
N PRO A 305 18.59 -31.40 4.18
CA PRO A 305 17.21 -31.87 4.04
C PRO A 305 16.78 -32.79 5.19
N GLY A 306 15.56 -32.60 5.68
CA GLY A 306 15.02 -33.36 6.82
C GLY A 306 15.36 -32.75 8.20
N LYS A 307 16.32 -31.84 8.30
CA LYS A 307 16.72 -31.19 9.54
C LYS A 307 15.92 -29.91 9.79
N LYS A 308 15.40 -29.74 11.02
CA LYS A 308 14.74 -28.51 11.47
C LYS A 308 15.77 -27.52 12.01
N ILE A 309 15.79 -26.31 11.47
CA ILE A 309 16.68 -25.21 11.89
C ILE A 309 15.82 -24.16 12.58
N PHE A 310 15.98 -24.01 13.89
CA PHE A 310 15.25 -23.02 14.70
C PHE A 310 15.95 -21.67 14.67
N PHE A 311 15.20 -20.57 14.54
CA PHE A 311 15.73 -19.21 14.51
C PHE A 311 14.70 -18.17 15.01
N GLY A 312 15.09 -16.90 15.02
CA GLY A 312 14.30 -15.81 15.60
C GLY A 312 14.29 -15.81 17.12
N GLU A 313 13.73 -14.77 17.71
CA GLU A 313 13.65 -14.62 19.17
C GLU A 313 12.88 -15.79 19.80
N LYS A 314 13.42 -16.38 20.86
CA LYS A 314 12.89 -17.58 21.54
C LYS A 314 12.65 -18.77 20.61
N LYS A 315 13.37 -18.85 19.48
CA LYS A 315 13.25 -19.94 18.50
C LYS A 315 11.83 -20.12 17.94
N ARG A 316 11.12 -19.02 17.73
CA ARG A 316 9.71 -19.02 17.27
C ARG A 316 9.52 -19.49 15.84
N LEU A 317 10.57 -19.53 15.04
CA LEU A 317 10.57 -19.87 13.62
C LEU A 317 11.35 -21.13 13.35
N VAL A 318 10.94 -21.89 12.34
CA VAL A 318 11.64 -23.11 11.91
C VAL A 318 11.82 -23.09 10.40
N ALA A 319 13.05 -23.05 9.93
CA ALA A 319 13.38 -23.36 8.54
C ALA A 319 13.51 -24.88 8.36
N TYR A 320 12.89 -25.40 7.32
CA TYR A 320 12.87 -26.84 7.05
C TYR A 320 12.75 -27.12 5.55
N ARG A 321 13.46 -28.15 5.09
CA ARG A 321 13.31 -28.71 3.73
C ARG A 321 12.97 -30.18 3.83
N LYS A 322 11.93 -30.62 3.12
CA LYS A 322 11.69 -32.07 2.95
C LYS A 322 12.79 -32.65 2.08
N PRO A 323 13.16 -33.94 2.25
CA PRO A 323 14.25 -34.57 1.47
C PRO A 323 14.13 -34.33 -0.05
N ASP A 324 12.94 -34.49 -0.59
CA ASP A 324 12.66 -34.33 -2.04
C ASP A 324 11.64 -33.22 -2.29
N GLY A 325 11.63 -32.17 -1.46
CA GLY A 325 10.58 -31.16 -1.47
C GLY A 325 11.05 -29.72 -1.36
N ASP A 326 10.05 -28.88 -1.19
CA ASP A 326 10.22 -27.45 -1.08
C ASP A 326 10.90 -27.06 0.24
N LEU A 327 11.60 -25.94 0.20
CA LEU A 327 12.07 -25.24 1.38
C LEU A 327 10.90 -24.48 1.99
N GLN A 328 10.78 -24.48 3.31
CA GLN A 328 9.68 -23.79 4.02
C GLN A 328 10.14 -23.13 5.31
N ILE A 329 9.38 -22.14 5.73
CA ILE A 329 9.46 -21.53 7.06
C ILE A 329 8.16 -21.81 7.79
N VAL A 330 8.22 -22.50 8.90
CA VAL A 330 7.10 -22.69 9.82
C VAL A 330 7.02 -21.48 10.74
N LEU A 331 5.90 -20.80 10.72
CA LEU A 331 5.59 -19.60 11.50
C LEU A 331 5.16 -19.95 12.94
N PRO A 332 5.11 -18.98 13.86
CA PRO A 332 4.58 -19.19 15.21
C PRO A 332 3.13 -19.72 15.22
N SER A 333 2.32 -19.32 14.25
CA SER A 333 0.96 -19.81 14.00
C SER A 333 0.86 -21.28 13.56
N LYS A 334 1.99 -21.96 13.34
CA LYS A 334 2.13 -23.29 12.76
C LYS A 334 1.84 -23.38 11.24
N ARG A 335 1.46 -22.27 10.61
CA ARG A 335 1.40 -22.17 9.16
C ARG A 335 2.80 -22.11 8.54
N SER A 336 2.94 -22.56 7.31
CA SER A 336 4.22 -22.51 6.58
C SER A 336 4.16 -21.54 5.39
N ILE A 337 5.29 -20.86 5.14
CA ILE A 337 5.59 -20.22 3.87
C ILE A 337 6.45 -21.20 3.07
N TYR A 338 6.13 -21.42 1.80
CA TYR A 338 6.81 -22.37 0.94
C TYR A 338 7.64 -21.67 -0.14
N TYR A 339 8.85 -22.18 -0.38
CA TYR A 339 9.75 -21.74 -1.44
C TYR A 339 9.97 -22.92 -2.42
N PRO A 340 9.18 -22.97 -3.51
CA PRO A 340 9.16 -24.10 -4.43
C PRO A 340 10.47 -24.23 -5.21
N LYS A 341 10.88 -25.47 -5.51
CA LYS A 341 12.06 -25.79 -6.33
C LYS A 341 13.29 -24.98 -5.92
N PRO A 342 13.68 -25.01 -4.63
CA PRO A 342 14.81 -24.22 -4.13
C PRO A 342 16.11 -24.68 -4.78
N ARG A 343 17.02 -23.73 -5.10
CA ARG A 343 18.33 -24.00 -5.69
C ARG A 343 19.28 -22.85 -5.48
N TYR A 344 20.57 -23.13 -5.55
CA TYR A 344 21.55 -22.07 -5.70
C TYR A 344 21.65 -21.62 -7.17
N ILE A 345 21.81 -20.32 -7.36
CA ILE A 345 22.08 -19.67 -8.64
C ILE A 345 23.28 -18.73 -8.49
N VAL A 346 24.12 -18.65 -9.51
CA VAL A 346 25.21 -17.68 -9.54
C VAL A 346 24.67 -16.35 -10.09
N ARG A 347 25.00 -15.26 -9.41
CA ARG A 347 24.64 -13.90 -9.85
C ARG A 347 25.90 -13.08 -10.04
N ASP A 348 26.00 -12.41 -11.17
CA ASP A 348 27.11 -11.52 -11.47
C ASP A 348 27.26 -10.45 -10.37
N GLY A 349 28.49 -10.33 -9.84
CA GLY A 349 28.82 -9.41 -8.76
C GLY A 349 28.33 -9.79 -7.34
N TRP A 350 27.49 -10.84 -7.17
CA TRP A 350 26.91 -11.25 -5.89
C TRP A 350 27.25 -12.68 -5.47
N GLY A 351 27.90 -13.46 -6.35
CA GLY A 351 28.23 -14.86 -6.09
C GLY A 351 26.99 -15.77 -6.03
N GLU A 352 27.10 -16.83 -5.23
CA GLU A 352 26.09 -17.87 -5.10
C GLU A 352 24.93 -17.42 -4.18
N SER A 353 23.71 -17.43 -4.71
CA SER A 353 22.50 -16.99 -4.02
C SER A 353 21.43 -18.08 -4.01
N LEU A 354 20.81 -18.32 -2.86
CA LEU A 354 19.64 -19.20 -2.76
C LEU A 354 18.44 -18.57 -3.48
N ALA A 355 17.77 -19.34 -4.31
CA ALA A 355 16.63 -18.90 -5.10
C ALA A 355 15.51 -19.96 -5.09
N TYR A 356 14.30 -19.54 -5.44
CA TYR A 356 13.14 -20.41 -5.61
C TYR A 356 12.37 -20.04 -6.87
N SER A 357 11.56 -20.98 -7.37
CA SER A 357 10.69 -20.73 -8.52
C SER A 357 9.39 -20.03 -8.08
N THR A 358 9.02 -19.02 -8.84
CA THR A 358 7.73 -18.32 -8.69
C THR A 358 7.17 -17.97 -10.07
N THR A 359 5.90 -17.59 -10.13
CA THR A 359 5.24 -17.24 -11.39
C THR A 359 4.75 -15.81 -11.39
N MET A 360 4.82 -15.16 -12.55
CA MET A 360 4.15 -13.89 -12.82
C MET A 360 3.27 -14.08 -14.09
N GLY A 361 1.96 -14.16 -13.89
CA GLY A 361 1.05 -14.64 -14.93
C GLY A 361 1.36 -16.11 -15.29
N THR A 362 1.68 -16.36 -16.54
CA THR A 362 2.05 -17.71 -17.04
C THR A 362 3.56 -17.98 -17.06
N LYS A 363 4.39 -16.97 -16.77
CA LYS A 363 5.86 -17.10 -16.82
C LYS A 363 6.43 -17.52 -15.47
N GLU A 364 7.18 -18.63 -15.44
CA GLU A 364 7.98 -19.05 -14.29
C GLU A 364 9.34 -18.34 -14.34
N PHE A 365 9.81 -17.87 -13.19
CA PHE A 365 11.12 -17.25 -13.03
C PHE A 365 11.73 -17.55 -11.65
N ASN A 366 13.04 -17.34 -11.52
CA ASN A 366 13.75 -17.51 -10.26
C ASN A 366 13.76 -16.21 -9.48
N LYS A 367 13.33 -16.26 -8.21
CA LYS A 367 13.45 -15.16 -7.27
C LYS A 367 14.49 -15.49 -6.21
N THR A 368 15.49 -14.62 -6.09
CA THR A 368 16.55 -14.79 -5.07
C THR A 368 16.06 -14.47 -3.68
N LEU A 369 16.52 -15.25 -2.72
CA LEU A 369 16.28 -15.05 -1.28
C LEU A 369 17.49 -14.31 -0.69
N TYR A 370 17.21 -13.37 0.19
CA TYR A 370 18.16 -12.68 1.04
C TYR A 370 17.46 -12.29 2.35
N GLY A 371 18.24 -12.05 3.40
CA GLY A 371 17.71 -11.88 4.75
C GLY A 371 16.55 -10.90 4.87
N GLY A 372 16.64 -9.72 4.23
CA GLY A 372 15.57 -8.73 4.25
C GLY A 372 14.25 -9.22 3.63
N LEU A 373 14.30 -9.85 2.45
CA LEU A 373 13.11 -10.43 1.79
C LEU A 373 12.51 -11.58 2.61
N ILE A 374 13.36 -12.42 3.20
CA ILE A 374 12.91 -13.53 4.05
C ILE A 374 12.14 -12.98 5.25
N VAL A 375 12.70 -11.98 5.92
CA VAL A 375 12.06 -11.33 7.08
C VAL A 375 10.78 -10.60 6.67
N GLU A 376 10.75 -9.90 5.54
CA GLU A 376 9.53 -9.29 5.00
C GLU A 376 8.41 -10.34 4.83
N ASN A 377 8.72 -11.47 4.20
CA ASN A 377 7.76 -12.56 4.01
C ASN A 377 7.24 -13.11 5.34
N ILE A 378 8.11 -13.30 6.34
CA ILE A 378 7.75 -13.79 7.67
C ILE A 378 6.84 -12.79 8.39
N VAL A 379 7.22 -11.52 8.41
CA VAL A 379 6.48 -10.45 9.09
C VAL A 379 5.09 -10.27 8.47
N GLN A 380 5.01 -10.17 7.16
CA GLN A 380 3.73 -10.05 6.46
C GLN A 380 2.82 -11.26 6.71
N ALA A 381 3.40 -12.46 6.74
CA ALA A 381 2.65 -13.67 7.01
C ALA A 381 2.14 -13.75 8.45
N CYS A 382 2.95 -13.36 9.44
CA CYS A 382 2.54 -13.30 10.84
C CYS A 382 1.47 -12.21 11.07
N ALA A 383 1.63 -11.03 10.47
CA ALA A 383 0.63 -9.96 10.55
C ALA A 383 -0.72 -10.41 9.97
N ARG A 384 -0.70 -11.10 8.81
CA ARG A 384 -1.89 -11.72 8.23
C ARG A 384 -2.52 -12.75 9.18
N ASP A 385 -1.72 -13.58 9.86
CA ASP A 385 -2.24 -14.59 10.78
C ASP A 385 -2.85 -13.96 12.04
N LEU A 386 -2.33 -12.83 12.53
CA LEU A 386 -2.96 -12.02 13.58
C LEU A 386 -4.32 -11.48 13.14
N MET A 387 -4.38 -10.88 11.96
CA MET A 387 -5.64 -10.37 11.39
C MET A 387 -6.67 -11.49 11.20
N CYS A 388 -6.26 -12.67 10.72
CA CYS A 388 -7.14 -13.83 10.63
C CYS A 388 -7.70 -14.28 11.98
N HIS A 389 -6.87 -14.26 13.02
CA HIS A 389 -7.30 -14.59 14.37
C HIS A 389 -8.39 -13.60 14.83
N ALA A 390 -8.18 -12.32 14.63
CA ALA A 390 -9.18 -11.30 14.96
C ALA A 390 -10.47 -11.49 14.16
N MET A 391 -10.38 -11.66 12.83
CA MET A 391 -11.56 -11.89 11.99
C MET A 391 -12.38 -13.10 12.45
N LEU A 392 -11.74 -14.21 12.81
CA LEU A 392 -12.43 -15.39 13.33
C LEU A 392 -13.10 -15.14 14.69
N ASN A 393 -12.52 -14.31 15.53
CA ASN A 393 -13.12 -13.96 16.81
C ASN A 393 -14.27 -12.94 16.63
N MET A 394 -14.13 -11.98 15.72
CA MET A 394 -15.22 -11.07 15.36
C MET A 394 -16.41 -11.82 14.75
N ASP A 395 -16.18 -12.76 13.85
CA ASP A 395 -17.22 -13.62 13.27
C ASP A 395 -17.95 -14.43 14.35
N ARG A 396 -17.23 -15.00 15.33
CA ARG A 396 -17.83 -15.70 16.48
C ARG A 396 -18.61 -14.79 17.42
N ALA A 397 -18.21 -13.53 17.51
CA ALA A 397 -18.93 -12.51 18.27
C ALA A 397 -20.17 -11.98 17.51
N GLY A 398 -20.34 -12.35 16.23
CA GLY A 398 -21.51 -12.01 15.41
C GLY A 398 -21.32 -10.78 14.53
N PHE A 399 -20.10 -10.24 14.41
CA PHE A 399 -19.83 -9.09 13.52
C PHE A 399 -19.90 -9.47 12.05
N SER A 400 -20.55 -8.63 11.26
CA SER A 400 -20.72 -8.78 9.81
C SER A 400 -19.51 -8.22 9.05
N ILE A 401 -18.44 -8.99 8.94
CA ILE A 401 -17.24 -8.57 8.21
C ILE A 401 -17.54 -8.53 6.71
N THR A 402 -17.49 -7.35 6.11
CA THR A 402 -17.81 -7.14 4.69
C THR A 402 -16.59 -7.07 3.79
N MET A 403 -15.48 -6.49 4.27
CA MET A 403 -14.27 -6.37 3.48
C MET A 403 -13.02 -6.20 4.34
N THR A 404 -11.86 -6.36 3.73
CA THR A 404 -10.55 -6.07 4.31
C THR A 404 -9.71 -5.24 3.35
N VAL A 405 -8.91 -4.30 3.86
CA VAL A 405 -7.99 -3.48 3.06
C VAL A 405 -6.63 -3.42 3.75
N HIS A 406 -5.65 -4.15 3.24
CA HIS A 406 -4.35 -4.37 3.91
C HIS A 406 -4.52 -4.98 5.30
N ASP A 407 -4.28 -4.22 6.34
CA ASP A 407 -4.36 -4.59 7.77
C ASP A 407 -5.67 -4.08 8.41
N GLU A 408 -6.61 -3.62 7.59
CA GLU A 408 -7.89 -3.04 7.99
C GLU A 408 -9.01 -4.08 7.86
N ILE A 409 -9.88 -4.15 8.86
CA ILE A 409 -11.12 -4.92 8.87
C ILE A 409 -12.28 -3.95 8.85
N VAL A 410 -13.27 -4.21 7.99
CA VAL A 410 -14.48 -3.41 7.89
C VAL A 410 -15.69 -4.29 8.15
N CYS A 411 -16.47 -3.93 9.16
CA CYS A 411 -17.75 -4.53 9.48
C CYS A 411 -18.89 -3.58 9.08
N GLU A 412 -20.04 -4.14 8.79
CA GLU A 412 -21.27 -3.38 8.51
C GLU A 412 -22.32 -3.80 9.53
N GLU A 413 -22.73 -2.88 10.40
CA GLU A 413 -23.63 -3.15 11.50
C GLU A 413 -24.79 -2.16 11.51
N SER A 414 -25.94 -2.57 12.07
CA SER A 414 -27.10 -1.71 12.22
C SER A 414 -26.77 -0.44 13.01
N GLU A 415 -27.34 0.69 12.63
CA GLU A 415 -27.25 1.96 13.37
C GLU A 415 -27.85 1.88 14.78
N GLU A 416 -28.65 0.86 15.08
CA GLU A 416 -29.18 0.59 16.42
C GLU A 416 -28.09 0.14 17.39
N PHE A 417 -26.99 -0.45 16.87
CA PHE A 417 -25.82 -0.82 17.67
C PHE A 417 -24.90 0.39 17.84
N TRP A 418 -24.93 0.96 19.00
CA TRP A 418 -24.04 2.04 19.41
C TRP A 418 -23.02 1.51 20.42
N ASN A 419 -21.78 2.01 20.35
CA ASN A 419 -20.71 1.65 21.28
C ASN A 419 -20.05 0.26 21.03
N LEU A 420 -19.92 -0.13 19.76
CA LEU A 420 -19.19 -1.35 19.39
C LEU A 420 -17.65 -1.16 19.36
N GLU A 421 -17.17 0.10 19.49
CA GLU A 421 -15.74 0.44 19.40
C GLU A 421 -14.92 -0.39 20.37
N SER A 422 -15.28 -0.38 21.65
CA SER A 422 -14.53 -1.07 22.71
C SER A 422 -14.47 -2.59 22.50
N GLU A 423 -15.55 -3.18 22.00
CA GLU A 423 -15.60 -4.62 21.74
C GLU A 423 -14.73 -5.00 20.51
N ILE A 424 -14.80 -4.22 19.44
CA ILE A 424 -13.97 -4.41 18.26
C ILE A 424 -12.48 -4.27 18.62
N GLU A 425 -12.13 -3.21 19.37
CA GLU A 425 -10.76 -2.97 19.82
C GLU A 425 -10.26 -4.10 20.72
N GLU A 426 -11.05 -4.58 21.67
CA GLU A 426 -10.70 -5.69 22.55
C GLU A 426 -10.43 -6.96 21.73
N ILE A 427 -11.32 -7.33 20.81
CA ILE A 427 -11.17 -8.52 19.97
C ILE A 427 -9.94 -8.41 19.06
N MET A 428 -9.75 -7.26 18.40
CA MET A 428 -8.63 -7.07 17.48
C MET A 428 -7.28 -6.99 18.18
N CYS A 429 -7.23 -6.43 19.39
CA CYS A 429 -6.02 -6.34 20.22
C CYS A 429 -5.69 -7.63 20.96
N ALA A 430 -6.62 -8.59 21.06
CA ALA A 430 -6.38 -9.85 21.74
C ALA A 430 -5.39 -10.75 20.96
N PRO A 431 -4.17 -10.99 21.46
CA PRO A 431 -3.21 -11.81 20.73
C PRO A 431 -3.58 -13.30 20.82
N PRO A 432 -3.38 -14.08 19.75
CA PRO A 432 -3.47 -15.54 19.83
C PRO A 432 -2.41 -16.10 20.79
N SER A 433 -2.59 -17.35 21.23
CA SER A 433 -1.67 -18.02 22.17
C SER A 433 -0.20 -17.99 21.71
N TRP A 434 0.04 -18.05 20.41
CA TRP A 434 1.38 -17.99 19.83
C TRP A 434 1.94 -16.56 19.73
N GLY A 435 1.08 -15.52 19.78
CA GLY A 435 1.42 -14.09 19.61
C GLY A 435 1.61 -13.34 20.93
N GLN A 436 1.68 -14.03 22.06
CA GLN A 436 1.83 -13.40 23.36
C GLN A 436 3.05 -12.48 23.44
N GLY A 437 2.84 -11.26 23.97
CA GLY A 437 3.86 -10.23 24.12
C GLY A 437 4.02 -9.29 22.92
N ILE A 438 3.29 -9.48 21.82
CA ILE A 438 3.19 -8.49 20.76
C ILE A 438 2.32 -7.32 21.28
N PRO A 439 2.81 -6.08 21.29
CA PRO A 439 1.99 -4.93 21.64
C PRO A 439 1.09 -4.58 20.45
N ILE A 440 -0.13 -5.11 20.42
CA ILE A 440 -1.11 -4.85 19.36
C ILE A 440 -1.92 -3.62 19.73
N GLU A 441 -2.17 -2.77 18.76
CA GLU A 441 -3.01 -1.58 18.90
C GLU A 441 -3.74 -1.36 17.57
N VAL A 442 -4.98 -0.89 17.66
CA VAL A 442 -5.81 -0.55 16.51
C VAL A 442 -6.29 0.89 16.60
N GLU A 443 -6.73 1.42 15.49
CA GLU A 443 -7.47 2.67 15.42
C GLU A 443 -8.63 2.51 14.45
N GLY A 444 -9.74 3.17 14.73
CA GLY A 444 -10.91 3.00 13.91
C GLY A 444 -11.82 4.22 13.92
N TYR A 445 -12.87 4.11 13.13
CA TYR A 445 -13.93 5.10 13.04
C TYR A 445 -15.21 4.46 12.49
N THR A 446 -16.33 5.10 12.74
CA THR A 446 -17.63 4.73 12.21
C THR A 446 -18.07 5.71 11.14
N THR A 447 -18.65 5.23 10.07
CA THR A 447 -19.08 6.06 8.93
C THR A 447 -20.11 5.36 8.07
N HIS A 448 -20.95 6.14 7.38
CA HIS A 448 -21.83 5.60 6.34
C HIS A 448 -21.10 5.40 5.00
N ARG A 449 -20.08 6.21 4.69
CA ARG A 449 -19.28 6.11 3.46
C ARG A 449 -17.83 5.78 3.80
N TYR A 450 -17.30 4.72 3.18
CA TYR A 450 -15.92 4.32 3.40
C TYR A 450 -14.94 5.42 2.98
N ARG A 451 -13.89 5.59 3.81
CA ARG A 451 -12.80 6.57 3.60
C ARG A 451 -11.47 5.99 4.10
N LYS A 452 -10.36 6.61 3.76
CA LYS A 452 -9.04 6.30 4.33
C LYS A 452 -8.14 7.52 4.25
#